data_cb738771f7c02c50f11d06fa53318ad3
#
_entry.id   cb738771f7c02c50f11d06fa53318ad3
#
_cell.length_a   1.000
_cell.length_b   1.000
_cell.length_c   1.000
_cell.angle_alpha   90.00
_cell.angle_beta   90.00
_cell.angle_gamma   90.00
#
_symmetry.space_group_name_H-M   'P 1'
#
loop_
_entity.id
_entity.type
_entity.pdbx_description
1 polymer ?
#
loop_
_entity_poly.entity_id
_entity_poly.type
_entity_poly.pdbx_seq_one_letter_code
_entity_poly.pdbx_strand_id
1 'polypeptide(L)'
;MQNLLKTILFALIAFVFIGCHTIPRDVRQAARDALENARIQLDSGNKADAMRLFKEAERYGLSSNDPLTVAHARLNIAHCLGYYADKEEVVSLLKSAAEGFGEDYADRADALRELGDFYQFHRAYDTAEMVLQQAWAYAEQSGSVETKRTVSSAFHAMYFNAGEYEKSGDYLRRFLQLSMPDVDDRTMMYYYDGMGGIFYEMGNMDSTAYYYGRLEEILTREEPDCSAQNESAWYYGALANFAEMRGDFEKACEYMYWYEKHDAHYDIERQKNNLALISQKYDTAVMQNELSEKIIRKQRVIILISGIAALVLLAFLISQIRLARNRKREAEINAELFHFKQQNVALAQRDAEHEHIQKDYADRLSEALDKEQQTMMLLDIYLNNSKKANLLNDLERSVFGDKDHWKAMLAVVEEKYPSLWETLGQKCPDLDEDEKKSFILSHFKVSRQEEADYLGTTVNMVDKLRGRVRKKMAERQ
;
A
#
# COMPACT_ATOMS: atom_id res chain seq x y z
N MET A 1 24.82 56.22 -1.25
CA MET A 1 23.82 55.51 -0.45
C MET A 1 22.69 54.90 -1.26
N GLN A 2 22.02 55.61 -2.18
CA GLN A 2 20.96 55.07 -3.04
C GLN A 2 21.40 53.87 -3.91
N ASN A 3 22.60 53.85 -4.42
CA ASN A 3 23.13 52.74 -5.24
C ASN A 3 23.44 51.50 -4.39
N LEU A 4 23.91 51.67 -3.15
CA LEU A 4 24.14 50.54 -2.23
C LEU A 4 22.84 49.88 -1.83
N LEU A 5 21.77 50.68 -1.60
CA LEU A 5 20.43 50.15 -1.28
C LEU A 5 19.82 49.38 -2.43
N LYS A 6 20.01 49.85 -3.69
CA LYS A 6 19.57 49.15 -4.90
C LYS A 6 20.35 47.85 -5.10
N THR A 7 21.64 47.81 -4.82
CA THR A 7 22.46 46.58 -4.95
C THR A 7 22.07 45.55 -3.91
N ILE A 8 21.81 45.97 -2.68
CA ILE A 8 21.35 45.06 -1.60
C ILE A 8 19.94 44.54 -1.91
N LEU A 9 19.02 45.36 -2.41
CA LEU A 9 17.68 44.93 -2.81
C LEU A 9 17.73 43.98 -3.99
N PHE A 10 18.60 44.21 -4.98
CA PHE A 10 18.80 43.33 -6.12
C PHE A 10 19.42 41.97 -5.70
N ALA A 11 20.37 41.96 -4.76
CA ALA A 11 20.96 40.77 -4.20
C ALA A 11 19.94 39.96 -3.37
N LEU A 12 19.05 40.63 -2.61
CA LEU A 12 17.96 40.00 -1.87
C LEU A 12 16.89 39.35 -2.79
N ILE A 13 16.54 40.07 -3.86
CA ILE A 13 15.60 39.57 -4.88
C ILE A 13 16.23 38.38 -5.63
N ALA A 14 17.50 38.47 -6.01
CA ALA A 14 18.22 37.33 -6.65
C ALA A 14 18.33 36.12 -5.73
N PHE A 15 18.52 36.32 -4.42
CA PHE A 15 18.60 35.22 -3.45
C PHE A 15 17.25 34.54 -3.22
N VAL A 16 16.13 35.25 -3.33
CA VAL A 16 14.78 34.69 -3.27
C VAL A 16 14.49 33.84 -4.52
N PHE A 17 15.00 34.27 -5.70
CA PHE A 17 14.83 33.50 -6.94
C PHE A 17 15.75 32.27 -7.06
N ILE A 18 16.93 32.25 -6.42
CA ILE A 18 17.85 31.09 -6.43
C ILE A 18 17.36 29.95 -5.53
N GLY A 19 16.39 30.22 -4.65
CA GLY A 19 15.75 29.23 -3.80
C GLY A 19 14.59 28.44 -4.45
N CYS A 20 14.16 28.81 -5.64
CA CYS A 20 13.20 28.04 -6.41
C CYS A 20 13.88 26.79 -6.95
N HIS A 21 13.36 25.60 -6.56
CA HIS A 21 13.70 24.34 -7.20
C HIS A 21 13.80 24.58 -8.71
N THR A 22 14.87 24.10 -9.32
CA THR A 22 14.98 24.00 -10.76
C THR A 22 13.84 23.12 -11.25
N ILE A 23 12.73 23.74 -11.63
CA ILE A 23 11.66 23.07 -12.36
C ILE A 23 12.33 22.65 -13.68
N PRO A 24 12.32 21.36 -14.05
CA PRO A 24 12.89 20.93 -15.32
C PRO A 24 12.34 21.81 -16.45
N ARG A 25 13.18 22.17 -17.43
CA ARG A 25 12.78 23.07 -18.54
C ARG A 25 11.55 22.56 -19.31
N ASP A 26 11.34 21.23 -19.28
CA ASP A 26 10.13 20.56 -19.77
C ASP A 26 9.54 19.67 -18.68
N VAL A 27 8.73 20.27 -17.80
CA VAL A 27 8.09 19.58 -16.68
C VAL A 27 7.15 18.48 -17.18
N ARG A 28 6.52 18.67 -18.34
CA ARG A 28 5.63 17.65 -18.94
C ARG A 28 6.42 16.44 -19.42
N GLN A 29 7.59 16.65 -20.04
CA GLN A 29 8.45 15.54 -20.41
C GLN A 29 8.97 14.79 -19.18
N ALA A 30 9.40 15.53 -18.15
CA ALA A 30 9.83 14.92 -16.89
C ALA A 30 8.72 14.08 -16.22
N ALA A 31 7.45 14.51 -16.32
CA ALA A 31 6.31 13.74 -15.82
C ALA A 31 6.15 12.41 -16.57
N ARG A 32 6.26 12.42 -17.89
CA ARG A 32 6.17 11.21 -18.71
C ARG A 32 7.36 10.27 -18.52
N ASP A 33 8.56 10.83 -18.44
CA ASP A 33 9.78 10.04 -18.19
C ASP A 33 9.70 9.37 -16.79
N ALA A 34 9.21 10.08 -15.79
CA ALA A 34 8.99 9.51 -14.47
C ALA A 34 7.94 8.38 -14.49
N LEU A 35 6.83 8.58 -15.22
CA LEU A 35 5.78 7.56 -15.40
C LEU A 35 6.31 6.30 -16.08
N GLU A 36 7.07 6.45 -17.15
CA GLU A 36 7.65 5.34 -17.90
C GLU A 36 8.68 4.58 -17.05
N ASN A 37 9.59 5.30 -16.40
CA ASN A 37 10.56 4.69 -15.50
C ASN A 37 9.86 3.96 -14.33
N ALA A 38 8.75 4.49 -13.83
CA ALA A 38 7.97 3.84 -12.79
C ALA A 38 7.38 2.50 -13.27
N ARG A 39 6.87 2.43 -14.51
CA ARG A 39 6.38 1.19 -15.12
C ARG A 39 7.49 0.15 -15.23
N ILE A 40 8.66 0.54 -15.73
CA ILE A 40 9.83 -0.35 -15.82
C ILE A 40 10.21 -0.92 -14.45
N GLN A 41 10.20 -0.09 -13.40
CA GLN A 41 10.47 -0.55 -12.04
C GLN A 41 9.39 -1.50 -11.52
N LEU A 42 8.12 -1.22 -11.84
CA LEU A 42 6.99 -2.08 -11.46
C LEU A 42 7.10 -3.45 -12.12
N ASP A 43 7.38 -3.49 -13.43
CA ASP A 43 7.55 -4.71 -14.21
C ASP A 43 8.76 -5.53 -13.74
N SER A 44 9.78 -4.84 -13.22
CA SER A 44 10.96 -5.48 -12.59
C SER A 44 10.71 -5.95 -11.15
N GLY A 45 9.49 -5.83 -10.63
CA GLY A 45 9.13 -6.20 -9.26
C GLY A 45 9.52 -5.17 -8.18
N ASN A 46 10.15 -4.06 -8.53
CA ASN A 46 10.61 -3.03 -7.60
C ASN A 46 9.50 -2.05 -7.22
N LYS A 47 8.45 -2.54 -6.53
CA LYS A 47 7.27 -1.74 -6.16
C LYS A 47 7.60 -0.46 -5.40
N ALA A 48 8.64 -0.46 -4.56
CA ALA A 48 9.04 0.71 -3.78
C ALA A 48 9.54 1.86 -4.67
N ASP A 49 10.45 1.56 -5.60
CA ASP A 49 10.95 2.55 -6.55
C ASP A 49 9.89 2.99 -7.54
N ALA A 50 9.05 2.05 -8.02
CA ALA A 50 7.90 2.36 -8.85
C ALA A 50 6.96 3.35 -8.15
N MET A 51 6.58 3.11 -6.89
CA MET A 51 5.74 4.00 -6.09
C MET A 51 6.34 5.41 -5.98
N ARG A 52 7.65 5.52 -5.72
CA ARG A 52 8.34 6.81 -5.62
C ARG A 52 8.25 7.58 -6.94
N LEU A 53 8.51 6.89 -8.05
CA LEU A 53 8.48 7.46 -9.39
C LEU A 53 7.06 7.82 -9.85
N PHE A 54 6.04 7.02 -9.50
CA PHE A 54 4.63 7.37 -9.77
C PHE A 54 4.22 8.64 -9.01
N LYS A 55 4.61 8.80 -7.74
CA LYS A 55 4.37 10.04 -6.99
C LYS A 55 5.10 11.24 -7.58
N GLU A 56 6.28 11.02 -8.14
CA GLU A 56 7.02 12.06 -8.85
C GLU A 56 6.32 12.43 -10.18
N ALA A 57 5.84 11.45 -10.94
CA ALA A 57 5.07 11.64 -12.16
C ALA A 57 3.76 12.41 -11.88
N GLU A 58 3.03 12.05 -10.80
CA GLU A 58 1.84 12.78 -10.36
C GLU A 58 2.17 14.26 -10.06
N ARG A 59 3.21 14.52 -9.28
CA ARG A 59 3.63 15.87 -8.92
C ARG A 59 3.99 16.72 -10.13
N TYR A 60 4.76 16.17 -11.07
CA TYR A 60 5.12 16.87 -12.30
C TYR A 60 3.92 17.02 -13.24
N GLY A 61 3.07 16.00 -13.34
CA GLY A 61 1.83 16.04 -14.13
C GLY A 61 0.89 17.15 -13.65
N LEU A 62 0.68 17.27 -12.35
CA LEU A 62 -0.09 18.35 -11.73
C LEU A 62 0.53 19.73 -12.05
N SER A 63 1.86 19.85 -11.95
CA SER A 63 2.58 21.10 -12.22
C SER A 63 2.54 21.52 -13.68
N SER A 64 2.44 20.55 -14.60
CA SER A 64 2.40 20.77 -16.07
C SER A 64 1.00 20.79 -16.64
N ASN A 65 -0.03 20.63 -15.81
CA ASN A 65 -1.42 20.47 -16.22
C ASN A 65 -1.59 19.35 -17.28
N ASP A 66 -1.03 18.18 -16.99
CA ASP A 66 -1.13 16.96 -17.79
C ASP A 66 -2.02 15.92 -17.06
N PRO A 67 -3.35 16.00 -17.22
CA PRO A 67 -4.30 15.17 -16.49
C PRO A 67 -4.13 13.68 -16.78
N LEU A 68 -3.72 13.32 -17.99
CA LEU A 68 -3.53 11.93 -18.39
C LEU A 68 -2.36 11.29 -17.63
N THR A 69 -1.22 11.97 -17.57
CA THR A 69 -0.07 11.48 -16.77
C THR A 69 -0.43 11.37 -15.28
N VAL A 70 -1.21 12.32 -14.74
CA VAL A 70 -1.71 12.26 -13.36
C VAL A 70 -2.63 11.06 -13.15
N ALA A 71 -3.54 10.80 -14.08
CA ALA A 71 -4.47 9.67 -14.00
C ALA A 71 -3.72 8.32 -14.00
N HIS A 72 -2.79 8.13 -14.94
CA HIS A 72 -1.94 6.94 -14.96
C HIS A 72 -1.10 6.78 -13.68
N ALA A 73 -0.53 7.87 -13.17
CA ALA A 73 0.23 7.81 -11.94
C ALA A 73 -0.65 7.38 -10.75
N ARG A 74 -1.85 7.94 -10.60
CA ARG A 74 -2.78 7.61 -9.53
C ARG A 74 -3.30 6.18 -9.61
N LEU A 75 -3.63 5.70 -10.80
CA LEU A 75 -4.01 4.30 -11.01
C LEU A 75 -2.91 3.36 -10.53
N ASN A 76 -1.67 3.60 -10.95
CA ASN A 76 -0.55 2.75 -10.57
C ASN A 76 -0.12 2.92 -9.10
N ILE A 77 -0.31 4.10 -8.50
CA ILE A 77 -0.15 4.28 -7.04
C ILE A 77 -1.15 3.40 -6.29
N ALA A 78 -2.42 3.42 -6.68
CA ALA A 78 -3.45 2.57 -6.08
C ALA A 78 -3.10 1.08 -6.23
N HIS A 79 -2.65 0.65 -7.41
CA HIS A 79 -2.18 -0.70 -7.65
C HIS A 79 -0.98 -1.09 -6.74
N CYS A 80 0.00 -0.21 -6.59
CA CYS A 80 1.13 -0.44 -5.68
C CYS A 80 0.71 -0.53 -4.21
N LEU A 81 -0.25 0.28 -3.78
CA LEU A 81 -0.82 0.25 -2.43
C LEU A 81 -1.54 -1.08 -2.14
N GLY A 82 -2.24 -1.61 -3.14
CA GLY A 82 -2.95 -2.89 -3.04
C GLY A 82 -4.19 -2.83 -2.16
N TYR A 83 -4.82 -4.00 -1.99
CA TYR A 83 -6.15 -4.12 -1.35
C TYR A 83 -6.14 -3.92 0.17
N TYR A 84 -4.98 -3.99 0.84
CA TYR A 84 -4.86 -3.89 2.29
C TYR A 84 -4.50 -2.48 2.78
N ALA A 85 -4.32 -1.54 1.87
CA ALA A 85 -4.06 -0.15 2.21
C ALA A 85 -5.32 0.57 2.71
N ASP A 86 -5.15 1.82 3.11
CA ASP A 86 -6.27 2.65 3.54
C ASP A 86 -7.34 2.74 2.45
N LYS A 87 -8.58 2.37 2.82
CA LYS A 87 -9.69 2.27 1.89
C LYS A 87 -10.04 3.61 1.24
N GLU A 88 -10.00 4.67 2.01
CA GLU A 88 -10.38 6.00 1.53
C GLU A 88 -9.33 6.53 0.55
N GLU A 89 -8.04 6.28 0.84
CA GLU A 89 -6.93 6.65 -0.04
C GLU A 89 -7.04 5.92 -1.39
N VAL A 90 -7.17 4.59 -1.40
CA VAL A 90 -7.23 3.80 -2.64
C VAL A 90 -8.47 4.16 -3.47
N VAL A 91 -9.63 4.25 -2.85
CA VAL A 91 -10.88 4.63 -3.55
C VAL A 91 -10.77 6.04 -4.15
N SER A 92 -10.18 6.99 -3.41
CA SER A 92 -9.97 8.36 -3.90
C SER A 92 -9.04 8.38 -5.12
N LEU A 93 -7.92 7.64 -5.07
CA LEU A 93 -6.98 7.54 -6.16
C LEU A 93 -7.61 6.95 -7.43
N LEU A 94 -8.33 5.82 -7.29
CA LEU A 94 -8.96 5.13 -8.42
C LEU A 94 -10.09 5.95 -9.06
N LYS A 95 -10.92 6.60 -8.25
CA LYS A 95 -11.95 7.51 -8.76
C LYS A 95 -11.34 8.69 -9.50
N SER A 96 -10.33 9.31 -8.90
CA SER A 96 -9.66 10.44 -9.53
C SER A 96 -8.89 10.05 -10.80
N ALA A 97 -8.34 8.83 -10.88
CA ALA A 97 -7.77 8.30 -12.09
C ALA A 97 -8.83 8.12 -13.18
N ALA A 98 -9.94 7.47 -12.86
CA ALA A 98 -11.05 7.26 -13.80
C ALA A 98 -11.62 8.58 -14.36
N GLU A 99 -11.73 9.62 -13.52
CA GLU A 99 -12.14 10.95 -13.97
C GLU A 99 -11.07 11.61 -14.85
N GLY A 100 -9.80 11.47 -14.48
CA GLY A 100 -8.66 12.10 -15.15
C GLY A 100 -8.38 11.54 -16.56
N PHE A 101 -8.78 10.31 -16.87
CA PHE A 101 -8.66 9.71 -18.19
C PHE A 101 -9.59 10.36 -19.23
N GLY A 102 -10.67 11.03 -18.80
CA GLY A 102 -11.55 11.77 -19.70
C GLY A 102 -12.19 10.88 -20.80
N GLU A 103 -11.79 11.11 -22.06
CA GLU A 103 -12.27 10.35 -23.23
C GLU A 103 -11.42 9.11 -23.53
N ASP A 104 -10.38 8.84 -22.78
CA ASP A 104 -9.67 7.56 -22.87
C ASP A 104 -10.48 6.48 -22.16
N TYR A 105 -11.46 5.95 -22.89
CA TYR A 105 -12.44 5.02 -22.35
C TYR A 105 -11.83 3.67 -21.95
N ALA A 106 -10.72 3.26 -22.56
CA ALA A 106 -10.06 2.01 -22.21
C ALA A 106 -9.41 2.12 -20.80
N ASP A 107 -8.58 3.13 -20.60
CA ASP A 107 -7.91 3.36 -19.31
C ASP A 107 -8.92 3.74 -18.22
N ARG A 108 -9.99 4.47 -18.59
CA ARG A 108 -11.08 4.78 -17.68
C ARG A 108 -11.82 3.53 -17.20
N ALA A 109 -12.08 2.60 -18.11
CA ALA A 109 -12.68 1.32 -17.79
C ALA A 109 -11.77 0.49 -16.90
N ASP A 110 -10.45 0.50 -17.15
CA ASP A 110 -9.49 -0.23 -16.33
C ASP A 110 -9.41 0.33 -14.90
N ALA A 111 -9.37 1.65 -14.73
CA ALA A 111 -9.41 2.27 -13.40
C ALA A 111 -10.69 1.94 -12.62
N LEU A 112 -11.84 1.89 -13.30
CA LEU A 112 -13.10 1.48 -12.68
C LEU A 112 -13.13 -0.02 -12.38
N ARG A 113 -12.51 -0.86 -13.22
CA ARG A 113 -12.35 -2.29 -12.96
C ARG A 113 -11.53 -2.51 -11.67
N GLU A 114 -10.38 -1.86 -11.55
CA GLU A 114 -9.56 -1.91 -10.33
C GLU A 114 -10.35 -1.45 -9.08
N LEU A 115 -11.20 -0.42 -9.24
CA LEU A 115 -12.09 0.03 -8.17
C LEU A 115 -13.16 -1.03 -7.82
N GLY A 116 -13.69 -1.72 -8.83
CA GLY A 116 -14.62 -2.83 -8.64
C GLY A 116 -13.96 -3.99 -7.92
N ASP A 117 -12.75 -4.36 -8.32
CA ASP A 117 -11.94 -5.41 -7.68
C ASP A 117 -11.62 -5.05 -6.22
N PHE A 118 -11.33 -3.77 -5.95
CA PHE A 118 -11.12 -3.28 -4.60
C PHE A 118 -12.38 -3.41 -3.72
N TYR A 119 -13.55 -3.04 -4.24
CA TYR A 119 -14.81 -3.19 -3.50
C TYR A 119 -15.18 -4.67 -3.29
N GLN A 120 -14.99 -5.52 -4.30
CA GLN A 120 -15.16 -6.97 -4.21
C GLN A 120 -14.28 -7.57 -3.10
N PHE A 121 -13.01 -7.21 -3.05
CA PHE A 121 -12.08 -7.66 -2.00
C PHE A 121 -12.59 -7.33 -0.60
N HIS A 122 -13.21 -6.16 -0.45
CA HIS A 122 -13.86 -5.71 0.79
C HIS A 122 -15.30 -6.23 0.95
N ARG A 123 -15.73 -7.20 0.13
CA ARG A 123 -17.06 -7.81 0.14
C ARG A 123 -18.22 -6.83 -0.05
N ALA A 124 -17.97 -5.68 -0.63
CA ALA A 124 -19.00 -4.68 -0.98
C ALA A 124 -19.55 -4.96 -2.40
N TYR A 125 -20.14 -6.15 -2.58
CA TYR A 125 -20.48 -6.69 -3.90
C TYR A 125 -21.46 -5.82 -4.68
N ASP A 126 -22.48 -5.24 -4.03
CA ASP A 126 -23.43 -4.33 -4.70
C ASP A 126 -22.71 -3.10 -5.28
N THR A 127 -21.76 -2.56 -4.52
CA THR A 127 -20.96 -1.40 -4.98
C THR A 127 -19.98 -1.82 -6.08
N ALA A 128 -19.37 -2.98 -5.95
CA ALA A 128 -18.49 -3.55 -6.97
C ALA A 128 -19.23 -3.75 -8.29
N GLU A 129 -20.44 -4.33 -8.25
CA GLU A 129 -21.27 -4.54 -9.43
C GLU A 129 -21.61 -3.21 -10.12
N MET A 130 -22.05 -2.19 -9.36
CA MET A 130 -22.34 -0.87 -9.94
C MET A 130 -21.11 -0.25 -10.63
N VAL A 131 -19.94 -0.38 -10.03
CA VAL A 131 -18.70 0.17 -10.58
C VAL A 131 -18.26 -0.62 -11.82
N LEU A 132 -18.34 -1.95 -11.77
CA LEU A 132 -18.02 -2.80 -12.91
C LEU A 132 -18.98 -2.60 -14.09
N GLN A 133 -20.26 -2.30 -13.84
CA GLN A 133 -21.21 -1.91 -14.90
C GLN A 133 -20.79 -0.61 -15.59
N GLN A 134 -20.27 0.37 -14.83
CA GLN A 134 -19.72 1.59 -15.42
C GLN A 134 -18.44 1.26 -16.22
N ALA A 135 -17.54 0.42 -15.67
CA ALA A 135 -16.36 -0.05 -16.38
C ALA A 135 -16.73 -0.72 -17.69
N TRP A 136 -17.76 -1.58 -17.69
CA TRP A 136 -18.26 -2.23 -18.88
C TRP A 136 -18.76 -1.24 -19.95
N ALA A 137 -19.56 -0.24 -19.53
CA ALA A 137 -20.06 0.78 -20.45
C ALA A 137 -18.93 1.56 -21.13
N TYR A 138 -17.85 1.86 -20.42
CA TYR A 138 -16.66 2.49 -21.01
C TYR A 138 -15.84 1.51 -21.87
N ALA A 139 -15.76 0.24 -21.47
CA ALA A 139 -15.12 -0.80 -22.30
C ALA A 139 -15.84 -1.00 -23.62
N GLU A 140 -17.17 -0.87 -23.66
CA GLU A 140 -17.94 -0.86 -24.91
C GLU A 140 -17.62 0.35 -25.77
N GLN A 141 -17.56 1.54 -25.16
CA GLN A 141 -17.24 2.79 -25.86
C GLN A 141 -15.80 2.81 -26.41
N SER A 142 -14.85 2.20 -25.69
CA SER A 142 -13.46 2.10 -26.15
C SER A 142 -13.29 1.27 -27.43
N GLY A 143 -14.21 0.34 -27.68
CA GLY A 143 -14.09 -0.66 -28.76
C GLY A 143 -13.01 -1.72 -28.49
N SER A 144 -12.22 -1.59 -27.43
CA SER A 144 -11.14 -2.52 -27.09
C SER A 144 -11.69 -3.87 -26.65
N VAL A 145 -11.29 -4.93 -27.35
CA VAL A 145 -11.64 -6.31 -26.98
C VAL A 145 -10.94 -6.70 -25.68
N GLU A 146 -9.69 -6.28 -25.52
CA GLU A 146 -8.89 -6.54 -24.32
C GLU A 146 -9.55 -5.94 -23.08
N THR A 147 -9.96 -4.68 -23.13
CA THR A 147 -10.65 -4.02 -22.00
C THR A 147 -11.96 -4.71 -21.66
N LYS A 148 -12.75 -5.13 -22.66
CA LYS A 148 -13.97 -5.93 -22.40
C LYS A 148 -13.66 -7.26 -21.75
N ARG A 149 -12.58 -7.91 -22.16
CA ARG A 149 -12.12 -9.18 -21.63
C ARG A 149 -11.75 -9.05 -20.15
N THR A 150 -10.93 -8.04 -19.81
CA THR A 150 -10.51 -7.80 -18.42
C THR A 150 -11.67 -7.43 -17.49
N VAL A 151 -12.60 -6.61 -17.95
CA VAL A 151 -13.82 -6.28 -17.19
C VAL A 151 -14.72 -7.52 -17.03
N SER A 152 -14.79 -8.38 -18.06
CA SER A 152 -15.56 -9.63 -17.98
C SER A 152 -14.98 -10.57 -16.91
N SER A 153 -13.65 -10.68 -16.80
CA SER A 153 -13.02 -11.48 -15.76
C SER A 153 -13.26 -10.90 -14.36
N ALA A 154 -13.29 -9.59 -14.21
CA ALA A 154 -13.62 -8.94 -12.93
C ALA A 154 -15.07 -9.23 -12.50
N PHE A 155 -16.02 -9.19 -13.42
CA PHE A 155 -17.40 -9.62 -13.13
C PHE A 155 -17.49 -11.08 -12.72
N HIS A 156 -16.79 -11.98 -13.45
CA HIS A 156 -16.72 -13.40 -13.07
C HIS A 156 -16.24 -13.53 -11.63
N ALA A 157 -15.11 -12.95 -11.27
CA ALA A 157 -14.55 -13.04 -9.93
C ALA A 157 -15.49 -12.45 -8.87
N MET A 158 -16.10 -11.32 -9.16
CA MET A 158 -17.04 -10.64 -8.25
C MET A 158 -18.27 -11.52 -7.97
N TYR A 159 -18.92 -12.06 -9.02
CA TYR A 159 -20.09 -12.92 -8.85
C TYR A 159 -19.75 -14.27 -8.21
N PHE A 160 -18.56 -14.82 -8.51
CA PHE A 160 -18.07 -16.02 -7.83
C PHE A 160 -17.98 -15.81 -6.32
N ASN A 161 -17.32 -14.73 -5.90
CA ASN A 161 -17.16 -14.40 -4.49
C ASN A 161 -18.47 -13.98 -3.80
N ALA A 162 -19.43 -13.50 -4.55
CA ALA A 162 -20.79 -13.22 -4.07
C ALA A 162 -21.67 -14.47 -3.95
N GLY A 163 -21.22 -15.61 -4.47
CA GLY A 163 -21.99 -16.87 -4.50
C GLY A 163 -23.00 -16.94 -5.66
N GLU A 164 -22.96 -16.01 -6.61
CA GLU A 164 -23.83 -15.95 -7.78
C GLU A 164 -23.22 -16.71 -8.96
N TYR A 165 -23.08 -18.03 -8.80
CA TYR A 165 -22.28 -18.90 -9.67
C TYR A 165 -22.75 -18.94 -11.12
N GLU A 166 -24.05 -18.85 -11.37
CA GLU A 166 -24.60 -18.84 -12.73
C GLU A 166 -24.15 -17.59 -13.50
N LYS A 167 -24.30 -16.41 -12.88
CA LYS A 167 -23.80 -15.15 -13.47
C LYS A 167 -22.29 -15.16 -13.65
N SER A 168 -21.57 -15.67 -12.66
CA SER A 168 -20.13 -15.85 -12.73
C SER A 168 -19.71 -16.65 -13.96
N GLY A 169 -20.39 -17.78 -14.20
CA GLY A 169 -20.16 -18.63 -15.37
C GLY A 169 -20.51 -17.95 -16.70
N ASP A 170 -21.54 -17.10 -16.73
CA ASP A 170 -21.90 -16.32 -17.93
C ASP A 170 -20.78 -15.34 -18.31
N TYR A 171 -20.23 -14.63 -17.34
CA TYR A 171 -19.14 -13.70 -17.57
C TYR A 171 -17.83 -14.41 -17.93
N LEU A 172 -17.58 -15.58 -17.35
CA LEU A 172 -16.40 -16.38 -17.70
C LEU A 172 -16.50 -16.94 -19.13
N ARG A 173 -17.68 -17.37 -19.57
CA ARG A 173 -17.92 -17.73 -20.99
C ARG A 173 -17.73 -16.55 -21.91
N ARG A 174 -18.20 -15.36 -21.49
CA ARG A 174 -18.00 -14.13 -22.24
C ARG A 174 -16.52 -13.75 -22.36
N PHE A 175 -15.75 -13.89 -21.27
CA PHE A 175 -14.30 -13.73 -21.28
C PHE A 175 -13.65 -14.63 -22.33
N LEU A 176 -13.99 -15.92 -22.36
CA LEU A 176 -13.46 -16.85 -23.36
C LEU A 176 -13.85 -16.46 -24.79
N GLN A 177 -15.12 -16.08 -25.01
CA GLN A 177 -15.59 -15.63 -26.34
C GLN A 177 -14.82 -14.40 -26.83
N LEU A 178 -14.52 -13.45 -25.95
CA LEU A 178 -13.73 -12.27 -26.25
C LEU A 178 -12.25 -12.59 -26.51
N SER A 179 -11.76 -13.73 -26.08
CA SER A 179 -10.38 -14.19 -26.30
C SER A 179 -10.23 -14.94 -27.64
N MET A 180 -11.33 -15.30 -28.31
CA MET A 180 -11.28 -16.00 -29.60
C MET A 180 -10.86 -15.05 -30.77
N PRO A 181 -10.16 -15.56 -31.83
CA PRO A 181 -9.80 -16.97 -32.06
C PRO A 181 -8.45 -17.38 -31.41
N ASP A 182 -7.62 -16.42 -30.94
CA ASP A 182 -6.24 -16.67 -30.50
C ASP A 182 -6.17 -16.94 -29.01
N VAL A 183 -6.70 -18.10 -28.60
CA VAL A 183 -6.75 -18.50 -27.19
C VAL A 183 -5.47 -19.26 -26.84
N ASP A 184 -4.68 -18.70 -25.91
CA ASP A 184 -3.49 -19.36 -25.37
C ASP A 184 -3.80 -20.29 -24.19
N ASP A 185 -2.84 -21.11 -23.80
CA ASP A 185 -2.99 -22.06 -22.69
C ASP A 185 -3.26 -21.32 -21.35
N ARG A 186 -2.72 -20.13 -21.13
CA ARG A 186 -2.97 -19.33 -19.95
C ARG A 186 -4.44 -18.91 -19.85
N THR A 187 -5.02 -18.47 -20.93
CA THR A 187 -6.45 -18.11 -21.01
C THR A 187 -7.33 -19.35 -20.77
N MET A 188 -6.94 -20.52 -21.33
CA MET A 188 -7.67 -21.76 -21.12
C MET A 188 -7.56 -22.27 -19.68
N MET A 189 -6.39 -22.16 -19.03
CA MET A 189 -6.23 -22.50 -17.62
C MET A 189 -7.14 -21.65 -16.74
N TYR A 190 -7.16 -20.33 -16.96
CA TYR A 190 -8.05 -19.43 -16.24
C TYR A 190 -9.53 -19.81 -16.42
N TYR A 191 -9.93 -20.13 -17.65
CA TYR A 191 -11.31 -20.56 -17.94
C TYR A 191 -11.65 -21.90 -17.28
N TYR A 192 -10.77 -22.88 -17.38
CA TYR A 192 -11.03 -24.21 -16.80
C TYR A 192 -11.03 -24.17 -15.27
N ASP A 193 -10.13 -23.43 -14.65
CA ASP A 193 -10.12 -23.24 -13.21
C ASP A 193 -11.41 -22.57 -12.73
N GLY A 194 -11.78 -21.45 -13.35
CA GLY A 194 -13.01 -20.75 -12.98
C GLY A 194 -14.27 -21.57 -13.17
N MET A 195 -14.40 -22.30 -14.28
CA MET A 195 -15.55 -23.20 -14.50
C MET A 195 -15.54 -24.38 -13.53
N GLY A 196 -14.37 -24.96 -13.28
CA GLY A 196 -14.19 -26.02 -12.30
C GLY A 196 -14.64 -25.57 -10.91
N GLY A 197 -14.18 -24.40 -10.47
CA GLY A 197 -14.57 -23.79 -9.19
C GLY A 197 -16.08 -23.50 -9.10
N ILE A 198 -16.67 -22.97 -10.16
CA ILE A 198 -18.13 -22.73 -10.22
C ILE A 198 -18.91 -24.01 -10.01
N PHE A 199 -18.60 -25.07 -10.77
CA PHE A 199 -19.31 -26.34 -10.66
C PHE A 199 -19.05 -27.04 -9.33
N TYR A 200 -17.86 -26.85 -8.77
CA TYR A 200 -17.52 -27.32 -7.44
C TYR A 200 -18.44 -26.69 -6.37
N GLU A 201 -18.55 -25.38 -6.36
CA GLU A 201 -19.41 -24.66 -5.42
C GLU A 201 -20.91 -24.95 -5.62
N MET A 202 -21.31 -25.26 -6.85
CA MET A 202 -22.65 -25.73 -7.17
C MET A 202 -22.89 -27.23 -6.82
N GLY A 203 -21.89 -27.95 -6.36
CA GLY A 203 -21.97 -29.37 -6.03
C GLY A 203 -22.02 -30.31 -7.24
N ASN A 204 -21.74 -29.82 -8.46
CA ASN A 204 -21.74 -30.65 -9.67
C ASN A 204 -20.36 -31.25 -9.91
N MET A 205 -20.10 -32.40 -9.26
CA MET A 205 -18.79 -33.04 -9.26
C MET A 205 -18.38 -33.60 -10.64
N ASP A 206 -19.30 -33.99 -11.49
CA ASP A 206 -18.99 -34.47 -12.84
C ASP A 206 -18.45 -33.34 -13.72
N SER A 207 -19.11 -32.21 -13.70
CA SER A 207 -18.62 -31.00 -14.41
C SER A 207 -17.32 -30.51 -13.82
N THR A 208 -17.17 -30.49 -12.51
CA THR A 208 -15.91 -30.13 -11.83
C THR A 208 -14.77 -31.03 -12.31
N ALA A 209 -14.99 -32.35 -12.33
CA ALA A 209 -14.00 -33.33 -12.80
C ALA A 209 -13.62 -33.12 -14.27
N TYR A 210 -14.57 -32.76 -15.12
CA TYR A 210 -14.30 -32.43 -16.51
C TYR A 210 -13.38 -31.21 -16.65
N TYR A 211 -13.74 -30.11 -16.01
CA TYR A 211 -12.98 -28.86 -16.15
C TYR A 211 -11.60 -28.94 -15.50
N TYR A 212 -11.49 -29.51 -14.31
CA TYR A 212 -10.19 -29.68 -13.67
C TYR A 212 -9.32 -30.72 -14.37
N GLY A 213 -9.90 -31.74 -15.00
CA GLY A 213 -9.16 -32.65 -15.88
C GLY A 213 -8.56 -31.94 -17.08
N ARG A 214 -9.28 -30.98 -17.68
CA ARG A 214 -8.76 -30.14 -18.77
C ARG A 214 -7.67 -29.18 -18.30
N LEU A 215 -7.79 -28.63 -17.09
CA LEU A 215 -6.75 -27.83 -16.44
C LEU A 215 -5.48 -28.66 -16.20
N GLU A 216 -5.63 -29.84 -15.64
CA GLU A 216 -4.55 -30.80 -15.39
C GLU A 216 -3.78 -31.14 -16.68
N GLU A 217 -4.50 -31.39 -17.78
CA GLU A 217 -3.90 -31.67 -19.09
C GLU A 217 -2.97 -30.55 -19.57
N ILE A 218 -3.30 -29.29 -19.32
CA ILE A 218 -2.44 -28.15 -19.72
C ILE A 218 -1.23 -28.07 -18.79
N LEU A 219 -1.45 -28.14 -17.48
CA LEU A 219 -0.38 -28.02 -16.48
C LEU A 219 0.68 -29.12 -16.58
N THR A 220 0.29 -30.31 -17.09
CA THR A 220 1.22 -31.45 -17.22
C THR A 220 1.93 -31.52 -18.56
N ARG A 221 1.61 -30.65 -19.55
CA ARG A 221 2.29 -30.61 -20.87
C ARG A 221 3.71 -30.06 -20.81
N GLU A 222 3.97 -29.14 -19.92
CA GLU A 222 5.29 -28.51 -19.76
C GLU A 222 5.78 -28.76 -18.33
N GLU A 223 7.12 -28.97 -18.18
CA GLU A 223 7.70 -28.91 -16.85
C GLU A 223 7.38 -27.54 -16.23
N PRO A 224 6.79 -27.51 -15.03
CA PRO A 224 6.42 -26.24 -14.44
C PRO A 224 7.67 -25.37 -14.27
N ASP A 225 7.83 -24.36 -15.10
CA ASP A 225 8.86 -23.37 -14.93
C ASP A 225 8.56 -22.58 -13.67
N CYS A 226 9.35 -22.81 -12.62
CA CYS A 226 9.20 -22.11 -11.33
C CYS A 226 9.43 -20.60 -11.47
N SER A 227 9.95 -20.12 -12.60
CA SER A 227 10.10 -18.69 -12.90
C SER A 227 8.82 -18.07 -13.44
N ALA A 228 7.92 -18.88 -14.03
CA ALA A 228 6.64 -18.45 -14.56
C ALA A 228 5.51 -18.56 -13.54
N GLN A 229 5.70 -18.01 -12.34
CA GLN A 229 4.69 -17.19 -11.66
C GLN A 229 3.46 -17.86 -11.04
N ASN A 230 3.21 -17.43 -9.84
CA ASN A 230 2.03 -17.24 -9.00
C ASN A 230 0.67 -17.82 -9.47
N GLU A 231 0.34 -17.70 -10.74
CA GLU A 231 -0.92 -18.19 -11.29
C GLU A 231 -0.99 -19.72 -11.22
N SER A 232 0.14 -20.40 -11.46
CA SER A 232 0.21 -21.86 -11.38
C SER A 232 -0.06 -22.39 -9.96
N ALA A 233 0.32 -21.65 -8.91
CA ALA A 233 0.03 -22.04 -7.53
C ALA A 233 -1.47 -22.17 -7.28
N TRP A 234 -2.27 -21.20 -7.73
CA TRP A 234 -3.73 -21.24 -7.57
C TRP A 234 -4.33 -22.48 -8.21
N TYR A 235 -3.90 -22.80 -9.42
CA TYR A 235 -4.40 -23.96 -10.16
C TYR A 235 -4.04 -25.28 -9.47
N TYR A 236 -2.81 -25.40 -8.98
CA TYR A 236 -2.43 -26.58 -8.18
C TYR A 236 -3.19 -26.68 -6.86
N GLY A 237 -3.49 -25.55 -6.20
CA GLY A 237 -4.31 -25.53 -5.01
C GLY A 237 -5.74 -26.01 -5.27
N ALA A 238 -6.35 -25.59 -6.37
CA ALA A 238 -7.69 -26.05 -6.78
C ALA A 238 -7.70 -27.57 -7.09
N LEU A 239 -6.71 -28.05 -7.85
CA LEU A 239 -6.57 -29.47 -8.17
C LEU A 239 -6.31 -30.33 -6.92
N ALA A 240 -5.51 -29.85 -5.97
CA ALA A 240 -5.25 -30.53 -4.72
C ALA A 240 -6.53 -30.73 -3.89
N ASN A 241 -7.29 -29.64 -3.71
CA ASN A 241 -8.56 -29.69 -3.00
C ASN A 241 -9.55 -30.66 -3.66
N PHE A 242 -9.61 -30.64 -4.98
CA PHE A 242 -10.49 -31.53 -5.73
C PHE A 242 -10.06 -33.00 -5.62
N ALA A 243 -8.76 -33.29 -5.72
CA ALA A 243 -8.22 -34.65 -5.57
C ALA A 243 -8.46 -35.20 -4.14
N GLU A 244 -8.25 -34.37 -3.10
CA GLU A 244 -8.53 -34.72 -1.71
C GLU A 244 -10.00 -35.12 -1.51
N MET A 245 -10.94 -34.37 -2.07
CA MET A 245 -12.37 -34.67 -2.00
C MET A 245 -12.74 -35.99 -2.67
N ARG A 246 -12.06 -36.37 -3.75
CA ARG A 246 -12.28 -37.65 -4.44
C ARG A 246 -11.60 -38.78 -3.73
N GLY A 247 -10.85 -38.54 -2.65
CA GLY A 247 -10.06 -39.55 -1.95
C GLY A 247 -8.79 -39.95 -2.70
N ASP A 248 -8.38 -39.23 -3.73
CA ASP A 248 -7.13 -39.42 -4.45
C ASP A 248 -6.01 -38.65 -3.72
N PHE A 249 -5.63 -39.20 -2.57
CA PHE A 249 -4.65 -38.55 -1.69
C PHE A 249 -3.25 -38.51 -2.29
N GLU A 250 -2.92 -39.42 -3.21
CA GLU A 250 -1.61 -39.38 -3.91
C GLU A 250 -1.49 -38.17 -4.77
N LYS A 251 -2.47 -37.91 -5.63
CA LYS A 251 -2.54 -36.69 -6.45
C LYS A 251 -2.69 -35.43 -5.62
N ALA A 252 -3.48 -35.47 -4.57
CA ALA A 252 -3.62 -34.33 -3.68
C ALA A 252 -2.26 -33.92 -3.06
N CYS A 253 -1.45 -34.88 -2.63
CA CYS A 253 -0.10 -34.62 -2.13
C CYS A 253 0.84 -34.10 -3.22
N GLU A 254 0.75 -34.61 -4.45
CA GLU A 254 1.54 -34.13 -5.59
C GLU A 254 1.21 -32.67 -5.90
N TYR A 255 -0.07 -32.33 -6.03
CA TYR A 255 -0.49 -30.95 -6.29
C TYR A 255 -0.16 -30.00 -5.14
N MET A 256 -0.29 -30.45 -3.88
CA MET A 256 0.13 -29.66 -2.72
C MET A 256 1.63 -29.38 -2.70
N TYR A 257 2.45 -30.32 -3.15
CA TYR A 257 3.89 -30.09 -3.31
C TYR A 257 4.15 -28.94 -4.32
N TRP A 258 3.50 -28.98 -5.46
CA TRP A 258 3.64 -27.92 -6.48
C TRP A 258 3.06 -26.58 -6.01
N TYR A 259 1.92 -26.60 -5.34
CA TYR A 259 1.33 -25.43 -4.69
C TYR A 259 2.33 -24.78 -3.72
N GLU A 260 2.87 -25.55 -2.77
CA GLU A 260 3.83 -25.04 -1.77
C GLU A 260 5.09 -24.50 -2.43
N LYS A 261 5.58 -25.13 -3.49
CA LYS A 261 6.78 -24.69 -4.22
C LYS A 261 6.58 -23.35 -4.92
N HIS A 262 5.43 -23.12 -5.53
CA HIS A 262 5.08 -21.88 -6.21
C HIS A 262 4.68 -20.78 -5.20
N ASP A 263 3.90 -21.11 -4.18
CA ASP A 263 3.44 -20.17 -3.15
C ASP A 263 4.60 -19.66 -2.26
N ALA A 264 5.55 -20.52 -1.91
CA ALA A 264 6.73 -20.11 -1.14
C ALA A 264 7.58 -19.05 -1.88
N HIS A 265 7.71 -19.17 -3.19
CA HIS A 265 8.41 -18.16 -3.99
C HIS A 265 7.67 -16.82 -3.98
N TYR A 266 6.35 -16.85 -4.09
CA TYR A 266 5.48 -15.66 -4.04
C TYR A 266 5.51 -14.97 -2.68
N ASP A 267 5.43 -15.72 -1.59
CA ASP A 267 5.46 -15.15 -0.24
C ASP A 267 6.80 -14.45 0.07
N ILE A 268 7.91 -15.01 -0.39
CA ILE A 268 9.24 -14.39 -0.26
C ILE A 268 9.29 -13.06 -1.05
N GLU A 269 8.81 -13.06 -2.27
CA GLU A 269 8.79 -11.86 -3.12
C GLU A 269 7.83 -10.80 -2.57
N ARG A 270 6.66 -11.21 -2.11
CA ARG A 270 5.69 -10.33 -1.44
C ARG A 270 6.25 -9.71 -0.16
N GLN A 271 6.95 -10.50 0.66
CA GLN A 271 7.62 -10.00 1.86
C GLN A 271 8.73 -9.00 1.52
N LYS A 272 9.56 -9.28 0.52
CA LYS A 272 10.59 -8.35 0.03
C LYS A 272 9.97 -7.03 -0.44
N ASN A 273 8.89 -7.09 -1.23
CA ASN A 273 8.18 -5.92 -1.73
C ASN A 273 7.54 -5.11 -0.59
N ASN A 274 6.95 -5.78 0.40
CA ASN A 274 6.37 -5.11 1.56
C ASN A 274 7.44 -4.44 2.43
N LEU A 275 8.58 -5.10 2.66
CA LEU A 275 9.71 -4.52 3.36
C LEU A 275 10.29 -3.31 2.60
N ALA A 276 10.39 -3.41 1.27
CA ALA A 276 10.85 -2.31 0.43
C ALA A 276 9.90 -1.11 0.49
N LEU A 277 8.57 -1.35 0.46
CA LEU A 277 7.54 -0.30 0.64
C LEU A 277 7.61 0.37 2.01
N ILE A 278 7.80 -0.41 3.08
CA ILE A 278 7.96 0.11 4.44
C ILE A 278 9.24 0.94 4.54
N SER A 279 10.36 0.43 4.00
CA SER A 279 11.62 1.16 3.94
C SER A 279 11.46 2.49 3.21
N GLN A 280 10.79 2.48 2.06
CA GLN A 280 10.54 3.70 1.29
C GLN A 280 9.64 4.71 2.02
N LYS A 281 8.60 4.24 2.71
CA LYS A 281 7.77 5.13 3.56
C LYS A 281 8.62 5.76 4.65
N TYR A 282 9.51 4.98 5.27
CA TYR A 282 10.46 5.46 6.26
C TYR A 282 11.45 6.48 5.66
N ASP A 283 12.08 6.15 4.53
CA ASP A 283 13.01 7.04 3.85
C ASP A 283 12.34 8.33 3.38
N THR A 284 11.08 8.25 2.91
CA THR A 284 10.28 9.43 2.54
C THR A 284 9.99 10.29 3.76
N ALA A 285 9.64 9.69 4.90
CA ALA A 285 9.41 10.41 6.14
C ALA A 285 10.70 11.06 6.68
N VAL A 286 11.82 10.36 6.62
CA VAL A 286 13.14 10.89 6.97
C VAL A 286 13.50 12.06 6.06
N MET A 287 13.31 11.90 4.74
CA MET A 287 13.59 12.96 3.76
C MET A 287 12.67 14.19 3.96
N GLN A 288 11.39 13.97 4.29
CA GLN A 288 10.47 15.06 4.64
C GLN A 288 10.90 15.78 5.92
N ASN A 289 11.35 15.03 6.93
CA ASN A 289 11.89 15.61 8.15
C ASN A 289 13.16 16.40 7.90
N GLU A 290 14.11 15.87 7.12
CA GLU A 290 15.30 16.60 6.72
C GLU A 290 14.97 17.87 5.90
N LEU A 291 13.99 17.77 5.00
CA LEU A 291 13.53 18.92 4.20
C LEU A 291 12.89 19.97 5.10
N SER A 292 12.04 19.56 6.04
CA SER A 292 11.43 20.48 7.01
C SER A 292 12.48 21.12 7.93
N GLU A 293 13.48 20.37 8.39
CA GLU A 293 14.62 20.95 9.11
C GLU A 293 15.42 21.96 8.26
N LYS A 294 15.66 21.63 7.00
CA LYS A 294 16.33 22.58 6.07
C LYS A 294 15.50 23.84 5.86
N ILE A 295 14.17 23.70 5.74
CA ILE A 295 13.23 24.83 5.64
C ILE A 295 13.26 25.65 6.93
N ILE A 296 13.19 25.02 8.08
CA ILE A 296 13.25 25.67 9.39
C ILE A 296 14.59 26.39 9.56
N ARG A 297 15.71 25.77 9.17
CA ARG A 297 17.03 26.44 9.19
C ARG A 297 17.06 27.66 8.26
N LYS A 298 16.52 27.53 7.03
CA LYS A 298 16.40 28.68 6.11
C LYS A 298 15.50 29.78 6.66
N GLN A 299 14.38 29.44 7.26
CA GLN A 299 13.50 30.40 7.91
C GLN A 299 14.18 31.11 9.08
N ARG A 300 14.94 30.40 9.93
CA ARG A 300 15.74 30.99 10.99
C ARG A 300 16.77 32.00 10.45
N VAL A 301 17.45 31.65 9.36
CA VAL A 301 18.41 32.58 8.69
C VAL A 301 17.69 33.78 8.14
N ILE A 302 16.54 33.64 7.51
CA ILE A 302 15.73 34.74 7.00
C ILE A 302 15.26 35.65 8.14
N ILE A 303 14.79 35.06 9.26
CA ILE A 303 14.39 35.82 10.45
C ILE A 303 15.59 36.58 11.04
N LEU A 304 16.76 35.94 11.06
CA LEU A 304 17.98 36.55 11.56
C LEU A 304 18.43 37.75 10.66
N ILE A 305 18.37 37.57 9.34
CA ILE A 305 18.70 38.60 8.36
C ILE A 305 17.68 39.75 8.42
N SER A 306 16.38 39.41 8.52
CA SER A 306 15.34 40.45 8.64
C SER A 306 15.42 41.19 9.97
N GLY A 307 15.82 40.50 11.06
CA GLY A 307 16.11 41.13 12.34
C GLY A 307 17.31 42.10 12.26
N ILE A 308 18.39 41.67 11.60
CA ILE A 308 19.57 42.54 11.36
C ILE A 308 19.19 43.72 10.45
N ALA A 309 18.41 43.48 9.39
CA ALA A 309 17.95 44.56 8.50
C ALA A 309 17.02 45.54 9.25
N ALA A 310 16.15 45.06 10.13
CA ALA A 310 15.33 45.91 10.99
C ALA A 310 16.18 46.74 11.95
N LEU A 311 17.23 46.15 12.52
CA LEU A 311 18.17 46.84 13.40
C LEU A 311 18.98 47.93 12.63
N VAL A 312 19.41 47.62 11.39
CA VAL A 312 20.11 48.57 10.53
C VAL A 312 19.17 49.71 10.13
N LEU A 313 17.92 49.40 9.77
CA LEU A 313 16.88 50.42 9.49
C LEU A 313 16.57 51.27 10.71
N LEU A 314 16.50 50.65 11.88
CA LEU A 314 16.30 51.35 13.15
C LEU A 314 17.49 52.25 13.47
N ALA A 315 18.71 51.74 13.29
CA ALA A 315 19.95 52.53 13.47
C ALA A 315 20.02 53.71 12.46
N PHE A 316 19.56 53.47 11.22
CA PHE A 316 19.47 54.55 10.21
C PHE A 316 18.42 55.59 10.59
N LEU A 317 17.22 55.16 11.02
CA LEU A 317 16.16 56.05 11.53
C LEU A 317 16.63 56.87 12.74
N ILE A 318 17.32 56.22 13.68
CA ILE A 318 17.91 56.90 14.84
C ILE A 318 18.99 57.91 14.37
N SER A 319 19.80 57.53 13.37
CA SER A 319 20.81 58.44 12.77
C SER A 319 20.16 59.64 12.08
N GLN A 320 19.06 59.46 11.35
CA GLN A 320 18.30 60.53 10.70
C GLN A 320 17.63 61.47 11.72
N ILE A 321 17.06 60.86 12.76
CA ILE A 321 16.48 61.61 13.89
C ILE A 321 17.56 62.40 14.62
N ARG A 322 18.77 61.84 14.83
CA ARG A 322 19.90 62.56 15.41
C ARG A 322 20.40 63.73 14.51
N LEU A 323 20.43 63.55 13.20
CA LEU A 323 20.78 64.57 12.24
C LEU A 323 19.75 65.72 12.17
N ALA A 324 18.47 65.38 12.28
CA ALA A 324 17.40 66.35 12.36
C ALA A 324 17.41 67.13 13.71
N ARG A 325 17.91 66.49 14.77
CA ARG A 325 17.97 67.04 16.13
C ARG A 325 19.06 68.09 16.36
N ASN A 326 20.13 67.97 15.67
CA ASN A 326 21.16 69.02 15.74
C ASN A 326 20.65 70.40 15.25
N ARG A 327 19.35 70.40 14.87
CA ARG A 327 18.71 71.62 14.36
C ARG A 327 17.53 72.20 15.16
N LYS A 328 17.07 71.49 16.19
CA LYS A 328 15.93 71.92 17.04
C LYS A 328 15.99 71.35 18.45
N ARG A 329 15.85 72.19 19.41
CA ARG A 329 15.80 72.13 20.89
C ARG A 329 15.62 70.75 21.60
N GLU A 330 16.55 70.55 22.54
CA GLU A 330 16.77 69.30 23.32
C GLU A 330 15.61 68.82 24.23
N ALA A 331 14.66 69.66 24.58
CA ALA A 331 13.71 69.40 25.65
C ALA A 331 12.46 68.51 25.22
N GLU A 332 11.97 68.72 23.97
CA GLU A 332 10.83 67.98 23.46
C GLU A 332 11.17 66.51 23.04
N ILE A 333 12.42 66.31 22.74
CA ILE A 333 12.92 65.06 22.13
C ILE A 333 13.13 63.96 23.17
N ASN A 334 13.45 64.30 24.40
CA ASN A 334 13.64 63.31 25.47
C ASN A 334 12.32 62.58 25.86
N ALA A 335 11.19 63.25 25.76
CA ALA A 335 9.88 62.64 26.01
C ALA A 335 9.45 61.68 24.91
N GLU A 336 9.70 62.06 23.61
CA GLU A 336 9.36 61.16 22.46
C GLU A 336 10.29 59.97 22.39
N LEU A 337 11.56 60.11 22.75
CA LEU A 337 12.52 59.02 22.81
C LEU A 337 12.13 57.96 23.86
N PHE A 338 11.56 58.43 24.98
CA PHE A 338 11.10 57.52 26.03
C PHE A 338 9.88 56.69 25.59
N HIS A 339 8.97 57.34 24.86
CA HIS A 339 7.77 56.66 24.35
C HIS A 339 8.12 55.61 23.26
N PHE A 340 9.07 55.92 22.38
CA PHE A 340 9.54 55.00 21.34
C PHE A 340 10.29 53.78 21.91
N LYS A 341 11.07 53.99 22.98
CA LYS A 341 11.73 52.88 23.68
C LYS A 341 10.74 51.94 24.33
N GLN A 342 9.64 52.39 24.90
CA GLN A 342 8.62 51.52 25.49
C GLN A 342 7.87 50.73 24.41
N GLN A 343 7.61 51.32 23.25
CA GLN A 343 6.98 50.59 22.12
C GLN A 343 7.85 49.45 21.59
N ASN A 344 9.16 49.69 21.49
CA ASN A 344 10.07 48.65 21.03
C ASN A 344 10.29 47.54 22.04
N VAL A 345 10.21 47.83 23.32
CA VAL A 345 10.24 46.79 24.37
C VAL A 345 8.96 45.93 24.32
N ALA A 346 7.82 46.55 24.06
CA ALA A 346 6.56 45.84 23.92
C ALA A 346 6.50 44.99 22.62
N LEU A 347 7.15 45.46 21.54
CA LEU A 347 7.28 44.72 20.29
C LEU A 347 8.24 43.51 20.45
N ALA A 348 9.39 43.73 21.08
CA ALA A 348 10.35 42.67 21.36
C ALA A 348 9.79 41.59 22.31
N GLN A 349 8.91 41.98 23.23
CA GLN A 349 8.18 40.99 24.07
C GLN A 349 7.16 40.18 23.27
N ARG A 350 6.46 40.83 22.33
CA ARG A 350 5.52 40.11 21.42
C ARG A 350 6.25 39.17 20.45
N ASP A 351 7.39 39.58 19.94
CA ASP A 351 8.17 38.73 19.05
C ASP A 351 8.75 37.49 19.79
N ALA A 352 9.18 37.67 21.05
CA ALA A 352 9.64 36.59 21.90
C ALA A 352 8.49 35.64 22.28
N GLU A 353 7.26 36.12 22.47
CA GLU A 353 6.08 35.25 22.67
C GLU A 353 5.71 34.48 21.39
N HIS A 354 5.82 35.13 20.23
CA HIS A 354 5.57 34.43 18.94
C HIS A 354 6.59 33.32 18.66
N GLU A 355 7.85 33.55 18.96
CA GLU A 355 8.92 32.56 18.78
C GLU A 355 8.74 31.36 19.75
N HIS A 356 8.31 31.64 20.97
CA HIS A 356 7.99 30.59 21.94
C HIS A 356 6.77 29.74 21.53
N ILE A 357 5.73 30.40 21.00
CA ILE A 357 4.52 29.72 20.50
C ILE A 357 4.83 28.86 19.28
N GLN A 358 5.65 29.34 18.33
CA GLN A 358 6.06 28.55 17.16
C GLN A 358 6.87 27.31 17.55
N LYS A 359 7.74 27.44 18.54
CA LYS A 359 8.54 26.31 19.05
C LYS A 359 7.67 25.27 19.73
N ASP A 360 6.73 25.69 20.59
CA ASP A 360 5.77 24.77 21.24
C ASP A 360 4.87 24.05 20.20
N TYR A 361 4.47 24.75 19.14
CA TYR A 361 3.70 24.15 18.04
C TYR A 361 4.51 23.12 17.24
N ALA A 362 5.79 23.41 16.95
CA ALA A 362 6.68 22.50 16.24
C ALA A 362 6.97 21.23 17.08
N ASP A 363 7.19 21.39 18.38
CA ASP A 363 7.43 20.27 19.31
C ASP A 363 6.19 19.36 19.44
N ARG A 364 4.99 19.96 19.53
CA ARG A 364 3.72 19.20 19.55
C ARG A 364 3.40 18.53 18.21
N LEU A 365 3.75 19.15 17.10
CA LEU A 365 3.55 18.55 15.77
C LEU A 365 4.49 17.36 15.54
N SER A 366 5.73 17.47 16.02
CA SER A 366 6.71 16.38 16.01
C SER A 366 6.23 15.18 16.86
N GLU A 367 5.73 15.46 18.07
CA GLU A 367 5.20 14.42 18.98
C GLU A 367 3.92 13.75 18.44
N ALA A 368 3.07 14.52 17.73
CA ALA A 368 1.87 13.99 17.09
C ALA A 368 2.22 13.12 15.87
N LEU A 369 3.18 13.56 15.04
CA LEU A 369 3.68 12.79 13.88
C LEU A 369 4.35 11.49 14.30
N ASP A 370 5.14 11.49 15.38
CA ASP A 370 5.74 10.28 15.92
C ASP A 370 4.68 9.27 16.44
N LYS A 371 3.63 9.77 17.08
CA LYS A 371 2.49 8.94 17.52
C LYS A 371 1.69 8.38 16.34
N GLU A 372 1.45 9.19 15.32
CA GLU A 372 0.75 8.78 14.11
C GLU A 372 1.56 7.75 13.32
N GLN A 373 2.88 7.93 13.22
CA GLN A 373 3.79 6.98 12.59
C GLN A 373 3.85 5.65 13.35
N GLN A 374 3.89 5.67 14.68
CA GLN A 374 3.82 4.45 15.50
C GLN A 374 2.47 3.74 15.34
N THR A 375 1.38 4.51 15.29
CA THR A 375 0.03 3.96 15.10
C THR A 375 -0.15 3.39 13.70
N MET A 376 0.37 4.06 12.66
CA MET A 376 0.36 3.57 11.28
C MET A 376 1.23 2.33 11.11
N MET A 377 2.38 2.28 11.76
CA MET A 377 3.26 1.11 11.75
C MET A 377 2.60 -0.10 12.42
N LEU A 378 1.89 0.12 13.52
CA LEU A 378 1.09 -0.89 14.20
C LEU A 378 -0.13 -1.31 13.35
N LEU A 379 -0.77 -0.35 12.65
CA LEU A 379 -1.91 -0.62 11.78
C LEU A 379 -1.50 -1.37 10.51
N ASP A 380 -0.37 -1.03 9.87
CA ASP A 380 0.19 -1.74 8.71
C ASP A 380 0.59 -3.18 9.06
N ILE A 381 1.14 -3.40 10.25
CA ILE A 381 1.43 -4.73 10.79
C ILE A 381 0.11 -5.52 10.99
N TYR A 382 -0.94 -4.82 11.41
CA TYR A 382 -2.27 -5.41 11.62
C TYR A 382 -3.05 -5.66 10.33
N LEU A 383 -2.91 -4.78 9.33
CA LEU A 383 -3.69 -4.81 8.09
C LEU A 383 -3.06 -5.68 6.99
N ASN A 384 -1.76 -5.99 7.07
CA ASN A 384 -1.09 -6.92 6.16
C ASN A 384 -1.52 -8.38 6.44
N ASN A 385 -2.76 -8.63 6.10
CA ASN A 385 -3.51 -9.82 6.38
C ASN A 385 -3.15 -11.01 5.48
N SER A 386 -1.98 -11.60 5.62
CA SER A 386 -1.98 -13.05 5.73
C SER A 386 -2.15 -13.37 7.22
N LYS A 387 -3.12 -14.18 7.58
CA LYS A 387 -3.30 -14.67 8.97
C LYS A 387 -1.99 -15.19 9.56
N LYS A 388 -1.09 -15.68 8.71
CA LYS A 388 0.28 -16.12 9.01
C LYS A 388 1.20 -14.97 9.41
N ALA A 389 1.22 -13.87 8.65
CA ALA A 389 2.13 -12.74 8.91
C ALA A 389 1.81 -12.04 10.25
N ASN A 390 0.52 -11.93 10.60
CA ASN A 390 0.12 -11.34 11.87
C ASN A 390 0.54 -12.21 13.05
N LEU A 391 0.34 -13.53 12.97
CA LEU A 391 0.75 -14.44 14.02
C LEU A 391 2.28 -14.49 14.16
N LEU A 392 3.01 -14.53 13.05
CA LEU A 392 4.47 -14.58 13.04
C LEU A 392 5.08 -13.27 13.56
N ASN A 393 4.52 -12.12 13.20
CA ASN A 393 4.97 -10.82 13.73
C ASN A 393 4.66 -10.67 15.23
N ASP A 394 3.55 -11.20 15.70
CA ASP A 394 3.22 -11.21 17.13
C ASP A 394 4.14 -12.17 17.89
N LEU A 395 4.59 -13.27 17.26
CA LEU A 395 5.56 -14.23 17.80
C LEU A 395 7.01 -13.68 17.82
N GLU A 396 7.43 -12.93 16.80
CA GLU A 396 8.77 -12.34 16.73
C GLU A 396 8.98 -11.19 17.72
N ARG A 397 7.91 -10.47 18.09
CA ARG A 397 8.00 -9.37 19.05
C ARG A 397 8.14 -9.80 20.50
N SER A 398 7.78 -11.00 20.78
CA SER A 398 7.92 -11.54 22.11
C SER A 398 9.20 -12.34 22.21
N VAL A 399 10.09 -11.91 23.04
CA VAL A 399 11.44 -12.45 23.31
C VAL A 399 11.47 -13.97 23.30
N PHE A 400 12.29 -14.54 22.40
CA PHE A 400 12.60 -15.97 22.31
C PHE A 400 12.83 -16.60 23.69
N GLY A 401 12.07 -17.61 24.03
CA GLY A 401 12.47 -18.63 25.01
C GLY A 401 11.69 -18.71 26.31
N ASP A 402 10.62 -17.97 26.56
CA ASP A 402 9.88 -18.06 27.82
C ASP A 402 8.50 -18.73 27.69
N LYS A 403 8.14 -19.58 28.70
CA LYS A 403 6.84 -20.29 28.76
C LYS A 403 5.61 -19.36 28.77
N ASP A 404 5.81 -18.13 29.20
CA ASP A 404 4.74 -17.12 29.26
C ASP A 404 4.34 -16.58 27.87
N HIS A 405 5.17 -16.82 26.88
CA HIS A 405 4.99 -16.40 25.49
C HIS A 405 3.78 -17.04 24.83
N TRP A 406 3.64 -18.36 24.98
CA TRP A 406 2.52 -19.09 24.42
C TRP A 406 1.19 -18.71 25.07
N LYS A 407 1.19 -18.29 26.33
CA LYS A 407 0.01 -17.72 26.99
C LYS A 407 -0.44 -16.42 26.39
N ALA A 408 0.51 -15.52 26.05
CA ALA A 408 0.21 -14.27 25.38
C ALA A 408 -0.36 -14.51 23.97
N MET A 409 0.22 -15.43 23.20
CA MET A 409 -0.30 -15.80 21.90
C MET A 409 -1.70 -16.41 21.97
N LEU A 410 -1.95 -17.29 22.92
CA LEU A 410 -3.28 -17.88 23.11
C LEU A 410 -4.32 -16.82 23.44
N ALA A 411 -3.98 -15.82 24.26
CA ALA A 411 -4.86 -14.68 24.56
C ALA A 411 -5.16 -13.83 23.28
N VAL A 412 -4.20 -13.65 22.41
CA VAL A 412 -4.39 -12.96 21.12
C VAL A 412 -5.30 -13.79 20.21
N VAL A 413 -5.12 -15.10 20.16
CA VAL A 413 -5.98 -16.00 19.35
C VAL A 413 -7.40 -16.00 19.88
N GLU A 414 -7.60 -16.03 21.19
CA GLU A 414 -8.91 -15.95 21.82
C GLU A 414 -9.63 -14.65 21.50
N GLU A 415 -8.94 -13.51 21.62
CA GLU A 415 -9.52 -12.19 21.39
C GLU A 415 -9.81 -11.91 19.92
N LYS A 416 -8.87 -12.22 19.02
CA LYS A 416 -8.92 -11.77 17.61
C LYS A 416 -9.43 -12.83 16.63
N TYR A 417 -9.39 -14.09 17.01
CA TYR A 417 -9.82 -15.21 16.16
C TYR A 417 -10.83 -16.12 16.89
N PRO A 418 -11.99 -15.58 17.32
CA PRO A 418 -12.95 -16.30 18.15
C PRO A 418 -13.44 -17.60 17.50
N SER A 419 -13.59 -17.66 16.17
CA SER A 419 -13.98 -18.87 15.46
C SER A 419 -12.93 -19.98 15.52
N LEU A 420 -11.65 -19.62 15.52
CA LEU A 420 -10.54 -20.55 15.69
C LEU A 420 -10.46 -21.04 17.15
N TRP A 421 -10.64 -20.12 18.09
CA TRP A 421 -10.66 -20.41 19.52
C TRP A 421 -11.81 -21.35 19.89
N GLU A 422 -13.00 -21.11 19.36
CA GLU A 422 -14.17 -21.97 19.52
C GLU A 422 -13.94 -23.37 18.92
N THR A 423 -13.28 -23.46 17.77
CA THR A 423 -12.90 -24.74 17.15
C THR A 423 -11.94 -25.52 18.05
N LEU A 424 -10.97 -24.86 18.66
CA LEU A 424 -10.06 -25.48 19.62
C LEU A 424 -10.77 -26.00 20.87
N GLY A 425 -11.74 -25.24 21.41
CA GLY A 425 -12.46 -25.59 22.63
C GLY A 425 -13.53 -26.65 22.43
N GLN A 426 -14.32 -26.54 21.34
CA GLN A 426 -15.48 -27.41 21.11
C GLN A 426 -15.16 -28.68 20.33
N LYS A 427 -14.36 -28.56 19.26
CA LYS A 427 -14.06 -29.68 18.36
C LYS A 427 -12.83 -30.48 18.75
N CYS A 428 -11.93 -29.90 19.52
CA CYS A 428 -10.64 -30.50 19.82
C CYS A 428 -10.20 -30.34 21.29
N PRO A 429 -11.05 -30.64 22.29
CA PRO A 429 -10.71 -30.48 23.70
C PRO A 429 -9.56 -31.38 24.17
N ASP A 430 -9.30 -32.50 23.46
CA ASP A 430 -8.29 -33.49 23.83
C ASP A 430 -6.92 -33.29 23.19
N LEU A 431 -6.70 -32.15 22.56
CA LEU A 431 -5.38 -31.76 22.08
C LEU A 431 -4.48 -31.39 23.25
N ASP A 432 -3.29 -31.96 23.31
CA ASP A 432 -2.26 -31.53 24.23
C ASP A 432 -1.73 -30.11 23.87
N GLU A 433 -0.88 -29.54 24.72
CA GLU A 433 -0.42 -28.15 24.56
C GLU A 433 0.37 -27.95 23.27
N ASP A 434 1.21 -28.90 22.88
CA ASP A 434 2.01 -28.83 21.66
C ASP A 434 1.16 -29.08 20.41
N GLU A 435 0.15 -29.93 20.53
CA GLU A 435 -0.82 -30.16 19.46
C GLU A 435 -1.70 -28.92 19.22
N LYS A 436 -2.08 -28.18 20.28
CA LYS A 436 -2.79 -26.91 20.15
C LYS A 436 -1.94 -25.86 19.46
N LYS A 437 -0.67 -25.73 19.86
CA LYS A 437 0.29 -24.84 19.22
C LYS A 437 0.47 -25.18 17.74
N SER A 438 0.69 -26.45 17.42
CA SER A 438 0.83 -26.94 16.04
C SER A 438 -0.43 -26.68 15.21
N PHE A 439 -1.62 -26.89 15.81
CA PHE A 439 -2.89 -26.60 15.14
C PHE A 439 -3.00 -25.11 14.77
N ILE A 440 -2.73 -24.22 15.72
CA ILE A 440 -2.78 -22.76 15.51
C ILE A 440 -1.78 -22.35 14.42
N LEU A 441 -0.52 -22.76 14.53
CA LEU A 441 0.51 -22.42 13.54
C LEU A 441 0.16 -22.92 12.13
N SER A 442 -0.38 -24.13 12.04
CA SER A 442 -0.82 -24.69 10.76
C SER A 442 -2.04 -23.96 10.17
N HIS A 443 -2.96 -23.50 11.00
CA HIS A 443 -4.11 -22.69 10.56
C HIS A 443 -3.67 -21.38 9.89
N PHE A 444 -2.62 -20.76 10.40
CA PHE A 444 -2.02 -19.57 9.82
C PHE A 444 -1.02 -19.86 8.69
N LYS A 445 -0.99 -21.11 8.18
CA LYS A 445 -0.12 -21.55 7.08
C LYS A 445 1.37 -21.36 7.33
N VAL A 446 1.80 -21.46 8.58
CA VAL A 446 3.21 -21.44 8.95
C VAL A 446 3.89 -22.66 8.33
N SER A 447 5.06 -22.50 7.71
CA SER A 447 5.80 -23.60 7.11
C SER A 447 6.30 -24.58 8.18
N ARG A 448 6.56 -25.83 7.79
CA ARG A 448 7.02 -26.85 8.74
C ARG A 448 8.35 -26.51 9.41
N GLN A 449 9.21 -25.84 8.69
CA GLN A 449 10.50 -25.40 9.22
C GLN A 449 10.32 -24.30 10.27
N GLU A 450 9.55 -23.27 9.93
CA GLU A 450 9.21 -22.20 10.86
C GLU A 450 8.48 -22.72 12.10
N GLU A 451 7.53 -23.65 11.93
CA GLU A 451 6.81 -24.27 13.05
C GLU A 451 7.77 -25.05 13.95
N ALA A 452 8.74 -25.78 13.37
CA ALA A 452 9.75 -26.50 14.14
C ALA A 452 10.64 -25.53 14.95
N ASP A 453 10.99 -24.39 14.36
CA ASP A 453 11.77 -23.35 15.03
C ASP A 453 10.97 -22.70 16.18
N TYR A 454 9.69 -22.41 15.96
CA TYR A 454 8.81 -21.84 16.99
C TYR A 454 8.49 -22.80 18.14
N LEU A 455 8.40 -24.09 17.85
CA LEU A 455 8.14 -25.11 18.86
C LEU A 455 9.41 -25.64 19.52
N GLY A 456 10.60 -25.16 19.10
CA GLY A 456 11.87 -25.64 19.60
C GLY A 456 12.10 -27.13 19.32
N THR A 457 11.63 -27.64 18.17
CA THR A 457 11.63 -29.07 17.84
C THR A 457 12.15 -29.34 16.44
N THR A 458 12.03 -30.56 15.94
CA THR A 458 12.45 -30.93 14.57
C THR A 458 11.26 -30.99 13.61
N VAL A 459 11.50 -30.80 12.32
CA VAL A 459 10.47 -30.89 11.26
C VAL A 459 9.75 -32.25 11.32
N ASN A 460 10.48 -33.35 11.57
CA ASN A 460 9.89 -34.69 11.75
C ASN A 460 8.91 -34.75 12.93
N MET A 461 9.19 -34.00 13.99
CA MET A 461 8.27 -33.92 15.14
C MET A 461 7.05 -33.10 14.81
N VAL A 462 7.20 -32.02 14.07
CA VAL A 462 6.08 -31.21 13.54
C VAL A 462 5.17 -32.06 12.66
N ASP A 463 5.72 -32.88 11.76
CA ASP A 463 4.92 -33.78 10.92
C ASP A 463 4.13 -34.79 11.76
N LYS A 464 4.74 -35.30 12.83
CA LYS A 464 4.04 -36.21 13.78
C LYS A 464 2.95 -35.47 14.56
N LEU A 465 3.20 -34.23 14.99
CA LEU A 465 2.22 -33.37 15.68
C LEU A 465 1.03 -33.07 14.76
N ARG A 466 1.28 -32.59 13.55
CA ARG A 466 0.22 -32.36 12.54
C ARG A 466 -0.56 -33.62 12.20
N GLY A 467 0.10 -34.76 12.13
CA GLY A 467 -0.53 -36.06 11.92
C GLY A 467 -1.49 -36.46 13.06
N ARG A 468 -1.07 -36.28 14.31
CA ARG A 468 -1.91 -36.54 15.50
C ARG A 468 -3.09 -35.59 15.58
N VAL A 469 -2.86 -34.29 15.32
CA VAL A 469 -3.93 -33.27 15.27
C VAL A 469 -4.98 -33.67 14.23
N ARG A 470 -4.57 -34.00 12.98
CA ARG A 470 -5.51 -34.41 11.92
C ARG A 470 -6.29 -35.66 12.29
N LYS A 471 -5.64 -36.68 12.91
CA LYS A 471 -6.29 -37.89 13.35
C LYS A 471 -7.35 -37.59 14.40
N LYS A 472 -7.02 -36.81 15.43
CA LYS A 472 -7.97 -36.45 16.50
C LYS A 472 -9.13 -35.58 15.98
N MET A 473 -8.88 -34.77 14.96
CA MET A 473 -9.93 -33.96 14.30
C MET A 473 -10.86 -34.84 13.44
N ALA A 474 -10.32 -35.84 12.75
CA ALA A 474 -11.10 -36.72 11.89
C ALA A 474 -11.96 -37.76 12.68
N GLU A 475 -11.53 -38.11 13.88
CA GLU A 475 -12.28 -39.04 14.75
C GLU A 475 -13.56 -38.43 15.36
N ARG A 476 -13.76 -37.09 15.17
CA ARG A 476 -14.91 -36.35 15.71
C ARG A 476 -15.74 -35.60 14.67
N GLN A 477 -15.45 -35.76 13.38
CA GLN A 477 -16.36 -35.42 12.29
C GLN A 477 -17.31 -36.57 12.01
#